data_a183cb1b6eb91079308bf491bc93a151
#
_entry.id   a183cb1b6eb91079308bf491bc93a151
#
_cell.length_a   1.000
_cell.length_b   1.000
_cell.length_c   1.000
_cell.angle_alpha   90.00
_cell.angle_beta   90.00
_cell.angle_gamma   90.00
#
_symmetry.space_group_name_H-M   'P 1'
#
loop_
_entity.id
_entity.type
_entity.pdbx_description
1 polymer ?
#
loop_
_entity_poly.entity_id
_entity_poly.type
_entity_poly.pdbx_seq_one_letter_code
_entity_poly.pdbx_strand_id
1 'polypeptide(L)'
;MKIQKLVGLLIVIFIIFGAVSIVGFQLFNDIHSILFVLGGATGYSFLKSSKKDWIKNFGNGAVYFGWLGTLIGLIAIAGNRFDVWGDMDKMGPAIAVAMLTIFYGYLLKLITMAFEK
;
A
#
# COMPACT_ATOMS: atom_id res chain seq x y z
N MET A 1 -3.25 14.46 -19.34
CA MET A 1 -2.00 13.76 -18.95
C MET A 1 -1.03 13.80 -20.11
N LYS A 2 0.22 14.14 -19.82
CA LYS A 2 1.26 14.12 -20.84
C LYS A 2 1.58 12.70 -21.27
N ILE A 3 1.94 12.52 -22.53
CA ILE A 3 2.28 11.21 -23.08
C ILE A 3 3.42 10.56 -22.26
N GLN A 4 4.40 11.36 -21.85
CA GLN A 4 5.52 10.87 -21.05
C GLN A 4 5.04 10.26 -19.73
N LYS A 5 4.09 10.90 -19.03
CA LYS A 5 3.54 10.36 -17.79
C LYS A 5 2.76 9.07 -18.04
N LEU A 6 2.00 9.01 -19.12
CA LEU A 6 1.26 7.80 -19.46
C LEU A 6 2.21 6.64 -19.75
N VAL A 7 3.27 6.89 -20.54
CA VAL A 7 4.26 5.85 -20.83
C VAL A 7 4.93 5.38 -19.55
N GLY A 8 5.33 6.32 -18.69
CA GLY A 8 5.93 5.98 -17.42
C GLY A 8 5.02 5.12 -16.53
N LEU A 9 3.75 5.50 -16.44
CA LEU A 9 2.78 4.74 -15.67
C LEU A 9 2.62 3.31 -16.21
N LEU A 10 2.53 3.18 -17.54
CA LEU A 10 2.41 1.86 -18.15
C LEU A 10 3.63 0.98 -17.89
N ILE A 11 4.83 1.55 -17.94
CA ILE A 11 6.05 0.82 -17.64
C ILE A 11 6.06 0.35 -16.18
N VAL A 12 5.72 1.24 -15.26
CA VAL A 12 5.70 0.92 -13.83
C VAL A 12 4.69 -0.19 -13.55
N ILE A 13 3.47 -0.06 -14.07
CA ILE A 13 2.43 -1.07 -13.86
C ILE A 13 2.84 -2.40 -14.45
N PHE A 14 3.43 -2.40 -15.64
CA PHE A 14 3.89 -3.63 -16.29
C PHE A 14 4.93 -4.35 -15.44
N ILE A 15 5.91 -3.62 -14.91
CA ILE A 15 6.96 -4.21 -14.08
C ILE A 15 6.37 -4.77 -12.78
N ILE A 16 5.50 -4.01 -12.12
CA ILE A 16 4.87 -4.46 -10.87
C ILE A 16 4.00 -5.68 -11.13
N PHE A 17 3.18 -5.65 -12.17
CA PHE A 17 2.32 -6.77 -12.53
C PHE A 17 3.14 -8.03 -12.80
N GLY A 18 4.24 -7.91 -13.54
CA GLY A 18 5.12 -9.02 -13.81
C GLY A 18 5.73 -9.61 -12.54
N ALA A 19 6.21 -8.74 -11.65
CA ALA A 19 6.80 -9.19 -10.38
C ALA A 19 5.76 -9.90 -9.50
N VAL A 20 4.57 -9.32 -9.40
CA VAL A 20 3.49 -9.90 -8.59
C VAL A 20 3.04 -11.25 -9.16
N SER A 21 2.98 -11.37 -10.50
CA SER A 21 2.57 -12.64 -11.11
C SER A 21 3.59 -13.75 -10.87
N ILE A 22 4.88 -13.42 -10.82
CA ILE A 22 5.93 -14.40 -10.51
C ILE A 22 5.81 -14.88 -9.06
N VAL A 23 5.57 -13.97 -8.12
CA VAL A 23 5.44 -14.31 -6.70
C VAL A 23 4.11 -15.02 -6.43
N GLY A 24 3.05 -14.58 -7.09
CA GLY A 24 1.71 -15.16 -6.93
C GLY A 24 0.71 -14.11 -6.47
N PHE A 25 -0.33 -13.89 -7.27
CA PHE A 25 -1.35 -12.86 -6.97
C PHE A 25 -2.05 -13.09 -5.64
N GLN A 26 -2.16 -14.35 -5.20
CA GLN A 26 -2.88 -14.69 -3.97
C GLN A 26 -2.27 -14.04 -2.74
N LEU A 27 -0.93 -13.85 -2.74
CA LEU A 27 -0.25 -13.23 -1.61
C LEU A 27 -0.51 -11.73 -1.50
N PHE A 28 -0.95 -11.11 -2.60
CA PHE A 28 -1.15 -9.67 -2.66
C PHE A 28 -2.63 -9.26 -2.56
N ASN A 29 -3.52 -10.21 -2.31
CA ASN A 29 -4.96 -9.95 -2.25
C ASN A 29 -5.44 -9.94 -0.80
N ASP A 30 -5.47 -8.74 -0.18
CA ASP A 30 -5.96 -8.57 1.17
C ASP A 30 -6.82 -7.32 1.24
N ILE A 31 -8.13 -7.54 1.29
CA ILE A 31 -9.12 -6.45 1.27
C ILE A 31 -8.97 -5.52 2.48
N HIS A 32 -8.65 -6.07 3.66
CA HIS A 32 -8.50 -5.24 4.86
C HIS A 32 -7.34 -4.28 4.75
N SER A 33 -6.22 -4.73 4.19
CA SER A 33 -5.05 -3.86 3.96
C SER A 33 -5.36 -2.77 2.94
N ILE A 34 -6.08 -3.12 1.87
CA ILE A 34 -6.50 -2.14 0.85
C ILE A 34 -7.39 -1.08 1.48
N LEU A 35 -8.39 -1.49 2.24
CA LEU A 35 -9.32 -0.56 2.89
C LEU A 35 -8.62 0.34 3.90
N PHE A 36 -7.66 -0.20 4.64
CA PHE A 36 -6.89 0.57 5.61
C PHE A 36 -6.12 1.70 4.90
N VAL A 37 -5.42 1.36 3.83
CA VAL A 37 -4.63 2.34 3.08
C VAL A 37 -5.51 3.37 2.41
N LEU A 38 -6.61 2.95 1.77
CA LEU A 38 -7.54 3.88 1.12
C LEU A 38 -8.20 4.82 2.12
N GLY A 39 -8.66 4.27 3.25
CA GLY A 39 -9.27 5.09 4.30
C GLY A 39 -8.29 6.08 4.88
N GLY A 40 -7.06 5.65 5.15
CA GLY A 40 -6.02 6.52 5.66
C GLY A 40 -5.63 7.61 4.68
N ALA A 41 -5.52 7.27 3.39
CA ALA A 41 -5.21 8.25 2.34
C ALA A 41 -6.30 9.32 2.26
N THR A 42 -7.55 8.90 2.35
CA THR A 42 -8.70 9.84 2.35
C THR A 42 -8.64 10.76 3.55
N GLY A 43 -8.43 10.20 4.75
CA GLY A 43 -8.33 11.00 5.98
C GLY A 43 -7.17 11.97 5.92
N TYR A 44 -6.03 11.54 5.42
CA TYR A 44 -4.87 12.41 5.24
C TYR A 44 -5.18 13.58 4.30
N SER A 45 -5.88 13.29 3.19
CA SER A 45 -6.26 14.34 2.25
C SER A 45 -7.13 15.41 2.92
N PHE A 46 -8.08 14.98 3.76
CA PHE A 46 -8.90 15.93 4.52
C PHE A 46 -8.07 16.72 5.53
N LEU A 47 -7.11 16.10 6.18
CA LEU A 47 -6.21 16.80 7.11
C LEU A 47 -5.44 17.92 6.43
N LYS A 48 -5.01 17.70 5.18
CA LYS A 48 -4.28 18.73 4.44
C LYS A 48 -5.16 19.86 3.96
N SER A 49 -6.46 19.62 3.83
CA SER A 49 -7.46 20.63 3.49
C SER A 49 -7.19 21.39 2.18
N SER A 50 -6.44 20.80 1.25
CA SER A 50 -6.08 21.45 0.00
C SER A 50 -6.87 20.84 -1.15
N LYS A 51 -7.77 21.63 -1.74
CA LYS A 51 -8.53 21.19 -2.91
C LYS A 51 -7.67 21.09 -4.14
N LYS A 52 -6.62 21.91 -4.23
CA LYS A 52 -5.75 21.98 -5.40
C LYS A 52 -4.85 20.75 -5.53
N ASP A 53 -4.34 20.25 -4.41
CA ASP A 53 -3.34 19.19 -4.38
C ASP A 53 -3.90 17.88 -3.84
N TRP A 54 -5.21 17.64 -3.99
CA TRP A 54 -5.81 16.49 -3.33
C TRP A 54 -5.27 15.15 -3.84
N ILE A 55 -4.94 15.07 -5.13
CA ILE A 55 -4.38 13.83 -5.70
C ILE A 55 -3.01 13.55 -5.09
N LYS A 56 -2.16 14.57 -5.03
CA LYS A 56 -0.84 14.45 -4.41
C LYS A 56 -0.95 14.07 -2.94
N ASN A 57 -1.86 14.71 -2.22
CA ASN A 57 -2.07 14.43 -0.80
C ASN A 57 -2.62 13.02 -0.58
N PHE A 58 -3.52 12.56 -1.44
CA PHE A 58 -4.02 11.20 -1.37
C PHE A 58 -2.88 10.20 -1.51
N GLY A 59 -2.00 10.38 -2.50
CA GLY A 59 -0.84 9.51 -2.69
C GLY A 59 0.10 9.53 -1.48
N ASN A 60 0.38 10.72 -0.94
CA ASN A 60 1.24 10.83 0.23
C ASN A 60 0.62 10.14 1.44
N GLY A 61 -0.68 10.31 1.63
CA GLY A 61 -1.41 9.64 2.71
C GLY A 61 -1.39 8.14 2.58
N ALA A 62 -1.48 7.63 1.35
CA ALA A 62 -1.39 6.19 1.10
C ALA A 62 -0.03 5.64 1.56
N VAL A 63 1.06 6.36 1.32
CA VAL A 63 2.39 5.96 1.78
C VAL A 63 2.45 5.98 3.31
N TYR A 64 1.99 7.06 3.94
CA TYR A 64 2.01 7.14 5.41
C TYR A 64 1.23 6.01 6.05
N PHE A 65 0.02 5.74 5.56
CA PHE A 65 -0.81 4.68 6.12
C PHE A 65 -0.31 3.31 5.72
N GLY A 66 0.40 3.20 4.60
CA GLY A 66 1.11 1.97 4.28
C GLY A 66 2.11 1.60 5.37
N TRP A 67 2.96 2.56 5.74
CA TRP A 67 3.93 2.34 6.82
C TRP A 67 3.26 2.09 8.16
N LEU A 68 2.25 2.90 8.50
CA LEU A 68 1.55 2.73 9.78
C LEU A 68 0.87 1.37 9.87
N GLY A 69 0.24 0.92 8.80
CA GLY A 69 -0.41 -0.39 8.78
C GLY A 69 0.58 -1.52 8.99
N THR A 70 1.74 -1.43 8.33
CA THR A 70 2.79 -2.43 8.53
C THR A 70 3.28 -2.43 9.96
N LEU A 71 3.52 -1.24 10.55
CA LEU A 71 3.97 -1.13 11.94
C LEU A 71 2.93 -1.71 12.90
N ILE A 72 1.65 -1.37 12.70
CA ILE A 72 0.58 -1.91 13.54
C ILE A 72 0.56 -3.43 13.46
N GLY A 73 0.65 -3.98 12.24
CA GLY A 73 0.67 -5.43 12.05
C GLY A 73 1.86 -6.10 12.72
N LEU A 74 3.05 -5.52 12.56
CA LEU A 74 4.26 -6.06 13.17
C LEU A 74 4.23 -5.96 14.69
N ILE A 75 3.70 -4.86 15.23
CA ILE A 75 3.53 -4.71 16.67
C ILE A 75 2.57 -5.77 17.21
N ALA A 76 1.48 -6.04 16.50
CA ALA A 76 0.53 -7.06 16.89
C ALA A 76 1.18 -8.45 16.92
N ILE A 77 2.01 -8.76 15.92
CA ILE A 77 2.73 -10.03 15.87
C ILE A 77 3.75 -10.09 17.01
N ALA A 78 4.53 -9.01 17.20
CA ALA A 78 5.54 -8.95 18.27
C ALA A 78 4.91 -9.08 19.66
N GLY A 79 3.70 -8.54 19.84
CA GLY A 79 2.95 -8.66 21.07
C GLY A 79 2.19 -9.98 21.21
N ASN A 80 2.39 -10.90 20.29
CA ASN A 80 1.76 -12.21 20.29
C ASN A 80 0.22 -12.14 20.31
N ARG A 81 -0.32 -11.10 19.64
CA ARG A 81 -1.78 -10.88 19.62
C ARG A 81 -2.52 -12.00 18.86
N PHE A 82 -1.84 -12.59 17.88
CA PHE A 82 -2.42 -13.61 16.99
C PHE A 82 -1.97 -15.03 17.35
N ASP A 83 -1.27 -15.22 18.47
CA ASP A 83 -0.76 -16.51 18.89
C ASP A 83 0.06 -17.21 17.82
N VAL A 84 0.92 -16.44 17.11
CA VAL A 84 1.71 -16.99 16.01
C VAL A 84 3.17 -17.24 16.37
N TRP A 85 3.61 -16.85 17.57
CA TRP A 85 5.00 -17.03 17.99
C TRP A 85 5.37 -18.51 18.03
N GLY A 86 6.52 -18.81 17.43
CA GLY A 86 7.03 -20.18 17.42
C GLY A 86 6.43 -21.08 16.36
N ASP A 87 5.46 -20.58 15.60
CA ASP A 87 4.81 -21.32 14.53
C ASP A 87 5.12 -20.64 13.20
N MET A 88 6.15 -21.12 12.50
CA MET A 88 6.62 -20.53 11.26
C MET A 88 5.55 -20.54 10.17
N ASP A 89 4.68 -21.57 10.18
CA ASP A 89 3.61 -21.65 9.19
C ASP A 89 2.57 -20.56 9.35
N LYS A 90 2.43 -20.00 10.56
CA LYS A 90 1.53 -18.89 10.85
C LYS A 90 2.23 -17.54 10.81
N MET A 91 3.48 -17.47 11.27
CA MET A 91 4.24 -16.22 11.32
C MET A 91 4.54 -15.69 9.93
N GLY A 92 4.92 -16.57 9.01
CA GLY A 92 5.24 -16.17 7.64
C GLY A 92 4.08 -15.43 6.97
N PRO A 93 2.89 -16.05 6.89
CA PRO A 93 1.73 -15.37 6.31
C PRO A 93 1.34 -14.09 7.05
N ALA A 94 1.46 -14.06 8.38
CA ALA A 94 1.11 -12.87 9.16
C ALA A 94 2.04 -11.70 8.83
N ILE A 95 3.35 -11.97 8.68
CA ILE A 95 4.31 -10.94 8.30
C ILE A 95 4.03 -10.46 6.89
N ALA A 96 3.72 -11.38 5.96
CA ALA A 96 3.41 -11.01 4.58
C ALA A 96 2.20 -10.07 4.52
N VAL A 97 1.13 -10.38 5.25
CA VAL A 97 -0.06 -9.51 5.31
C VAL A 97 0.29 -8.15 5.90
N ALA A 98 1.10 -8.11 6.97
CA ALA A 98 1.51 -6.84 7.56
C ALA A 98 2.27 -5.96 6.56
N MET A 99 3.06 -6.56 5.67
CA MET A 99 3.83 -5.82 4.67
C MET A 99 3.00 -5.32 3.49
N LEU A 100 1.80 -5.88 3.28
CA LEU A 100 0.96 -5.50 2.14
C LEU A 100 0.52 -4.05 2.19
N THR A 101 0.34 -3.47 3.37
CA THR A 101 -0.06 -2.07 3.46
C THR A 101 1.00 -1.13 2.88
N ILE A 102 2.30 -1.41 3.11
CA ILE A 102 3.37 -0.65 2.45
C ILE A 102 3.28 -0.81 0.94
N PHE A 103 3.09 -2.02 0.47
CA PHE A 103 2.99 -2.31 -0.96
C PHE A 103 1.85 -1.51 -1.59
N TYR A 104 0.65 -1.58 -1.02
CA TYR A 104 -0.50 -0.85 -1.54
C TYR A 104 -0.29 0.65 -1.46
N GLY A 105 0.35 1.15 -0.39
CA GLY A 105 0.64 2.57 -0.24
C GLY A 105 1.50 3.09 -1.36
N TYR A 106 2.61 2.43 -1.65
CA TYR A 106 3.50 2.84 -2.73
C TYR A 106 2.88 2.65 -4.10
N LEU A 107 2.10 1.57 -4.28
CA LEU A 107 1.40 1.35 -5.54
C LEU A 107 0.45 2.52 -5.84
N LEU A 108 -0.35 2.93 -4.87
CA LEU A 108 -1.24 4.08 -5.01
C LEU A 108 -0.47 5.37 -5.24
N LYS A 109 0.65 5.55 -4.54
CA LYS A 109 1.48 6.74 -4.73
C LYS A 109 1.98 6.84 -6.17
N LEU A 110 2.47 5.74 -6.72
CA LEU A 110 2.95 5.73 -8.10
C LEU A 110 1.81 6.04 -9.09
N ILE A 111 0.62 5.49 -8.85
CA ILE A 111 -0.53 5.74 -9.70
C ILE A 111 -0.92 7.22 -9.64
N THR A 112 -0.99 7.79 -8.43
CA THR A 112 -1.38 9.19 -8.28
C THR A 112 -0.39 10.15 -8.90
N MET A 113 0.90 9.78 -8.95
CA MET A 113 1.90 10.63 -9.62
C MET A 113 1.57 10.89 -11.08
N ALA A 114 0.95 9.92 -11.76
CA ALA A 114 0.58 10.10 -13.16
C ALA A 114 -0.52 11.15 -13.33
N PHE A 115 -1.32 11.39 -12.29
CA PHE A 115 -2.44 12.33 -12.34
C PHE A 115 -2.16 13.65 -11.63
N GLU A 116 -0.99 13.80 -11.03
CA GLU A 116 -0.56 15.07 -10.45
C GLU A 116 -0.32 16.10 -11.56
N LYS A 117 -0.66 17.35 -11.28
CA LYS A 117 -0.45 18.45 -12.22
C LYS A 117 0.97 19.00 -12.17
#